data_40a16f1092c6c3ed6f865d7cf1e2a44b
#
_entry.id   40a16f1092c6c3ed6f865d7cf1e2a44b
#
_cell.length_a   1.000
_cell.length_b   1.000
_cell.length_c   1.000
_cell.angle_alpha   90.00
_cell.angle_beta   90.00
_cell.angle_gamma   90.00
#
_symmetry.space_group_name_H-M   'P 1'
#
loop_
_entity.id
_entity.type
_entity.pdbx_description
1 polymer ?
#
loop_
_entity_poly.entity_id
_entity_poly.type
_entity_poly.pdbx_seq_one_letter_code
_entity_poly.pdbx_strand_id
1 'polypeptide(L)'
;MRFVAVALCCALLTLASSSAEAAGAFATALPTVAKDLGGDASQGSLVVASPLVSDVPAPKGEDLALRIASLLAGKIGGETRAHPQTATLAGARAVAGKAKALVFLGIEIQKGQLRITADRYPVLGNSWDRLRLTAPPPSAHAFAQAPLDAEVRTFLAPIVLEQASLTKAGHSEGEVLAATCGDVDGDGSIELVLVSRARVAIGRIRGAQFVPQTVAPWSALAPLAGAPLREAIGGAWLEGPGRLYVSTTDRGGAVVDGALALRERFLGVPFGGRCALPKPEIGGFFGNLVACAAAVKPDATKTPPRFDAGAAMHRIKPNGTEDDLVVVRDIGTTKVRRLGEDKVLFDGAGAQLAMGDLDMDGIPEIVTSLDGSDDAVRIVSASDDGAVRERRRFSAPNGVRALAMCPPEEKGIPALVAVTGNEVWLVR
;
A
#
# COMPACT_ATOMS: atom_id res chain seq x y z
N MET A 1 65.85 -15.77 7.31
CA MET A 1 64.47 -16.13 6.92
C MET A 1 63.49 -15.45 7.87
N ARG A 2 62.88 -14.34 7.47
CA ARG A 2 61.91 -13.60 8.29
C ARG A 2 60.53 -13.81 7.63
N PHE A 3 59.62 -14.47 8.33
CA PHE A 3 58.22 -14.60 7.93
C PHE A 3 57.45 -13.32 8.33
N VAL A 4 56.90 -12.61 7.36
CA VAL A 4 56.00 -11.51 7.54
C VAL A 4 54.58 -12.10 7.54
N ALA A 5 53.88 -12.02 8.68
CA ALA A 5 52.49 -12.37 8.81
C ALA A 5 51.64 -11.15 8.37
N VAL A 6 50.94 -11.28 7.25
CA VAL A 6 49.94 -10.31 6.80
C VAL A 6 48.62 -10.66 7.47
N ALA A 7 48.20 -9.84 8.44
CA ALA A 7 46.85 -9.93 9.05
C ALA A 7 45.84 -9.30 8.09
N LEU A 8 45.00 -10.14 7.49
CA LEU A 8 43.88 -9.72 6.66
C LEU A 8 42.69 -9.33 7.57
N CYS A 9 42.51 -8.03 7.75
CA CYS A 9 41.37 -7.49 8.51
C CYS A 9 40.13 -7.53 7.60
N CYS A 10 39.33 -8.58 7.67
CA CYS A 10 37.99 -8.65 7.06
C CYS A 10 37.04 -7.80 7.88
N ALA A 11 36.87 -6.55 7.47
CA ALA A 11 35.77 -5.73 7.94
C ALA A 11 34.44 -6.30 7.40
N LEU A 12 33.72 -7.03 8.22
CA LEU A 12 32.34 -7.41 8.02
C LEU A 12 31.49 -6.13 8.08
N LEU A 13 31.27 -5.50 6.94
CA LEU A 13 30.18 -4.55 6.75
C LEU A 13 28.87 -5.35 6.80
N THR A 14 28.30 -5.49 7.98
CA THR A 14 26.90 -5.82 8.16
C THR A 14 26.09 -4.66 7.63
N LEU A 15 25.66 -4.74 6.38
CA LEU A 15 24.56 -3.95 5.86
C LEU A 15 23.32 -4.38 6.65
N ALA A 16 23.05 -3.66 7.74
CA ALA A 16 21.73 -3.66 8.35
C ALA A 16 20.80 -3.02 7.30
N SER A 17 20.13 -3.88 6.51
CA SER A 17 18.91 -3.49 5.81
C SER A 17 17.92 -3.12 6.92
N SER A 18 17.86 -1.81 7.26
CA SER A 18 16.74 -1.27 8.00
C SER A 18 15.51 -1.50 7.12
N SER A 19 14.71 -2.52 7.47
CA SER A 19 13.32 -2.54 7.10
C SER A 19 12.78 -1.17 7.52
N ALA A 20 12.43 -0.31 6.56
CA ALA A 20 11.72 0.91 6.84
C ALA A 20 10.38 0.45 7.44
N GLU A 21 10.31 0.44 8.78
CA GLU A 21 9.05 0.36 9.49
C GLU A 21 8.11 1.35 8.80
N ALA A 22 6.96 0.90 8.34
CA ALA A 22 5.92 1.78 7.86
C ALA A 22 5.35 2.52 9.07
N ALA A 23 6.13 3.47 9.57
CA ALA A 23 5.70 4.34 10.64
C ALA A 23 4.49 5.12 10.15
N GLY A 24 3.43 5.19 10.96
CA GLY A 24 2.21 5.92 10.64
C GLY A 24 2.49 7.36 10.18
N ALA A 25 1.56 7.96 9.44
CA ALA A 25 1.73 9.28 8.81
C ALA A 25 2.22 10.34 9.80
N PHE A 26 1.69 10.35 11.02
CA PHE A 26 2.14 11.29 12.05
C PHE A 26 3.53 10.96 12.59
N ALA A 27 3.85 9.68 12.75
CA ALA A 27 5.13 9.23 13.24
C ALA A 27 6.27 9.55 12.25
N THR A 28 5.96 9.62 10.97
CA THR A 28 6.92 9.96 9.90
C THR A 28 7.06 11.48 9.74
N ALA A 29 5.94 12.20 9.61
CA ALA A 29 5.94 13.61 9.25
C ALA A 29 6.33 14.54 10.42
N LEU A 30 5.80 14.32 11.62
CA LEU A 30 5.97 15.26 12.72
C LEU A 30 7.39 15.39 13.26
N PRO A 31 8.20 14.32 13.39
CA PRO A 31 9.60 14.45 13.78
C PRO A 31 10.42 15.29 12.80
N THR A 32 10.15 15.14 11.49
CA THR A 32 10.81 15.93 10.44
C THR A 32 10.47 17.40 10.60
N VAL A 33 9.17 17.74 10.72
CA VAL A 33 8.73 19.12 10.93
C VAL A 33 9.32 19.72 12.23
N ALA A 34 9.31 18.97 13.33
CA ALA A 34 9.86 19.45 14.61
C ALA A 34 11.36 19.72 14.52
N LYS A 35 12.12 18.87 13.82
CA LYS A 35 13.56 19.02 13.60
C LYS A 35 13.87 20.26 12.77
N ASP A 36 13.15 20.47 11.67
CA ASP A 36 13.40 21.57 10.73
C ASP A 36 13.02 22.94 11.31
N LEU A 37 12.07 22.99 12.25
CA LEU A 37 11.75 24.22 13.00
C LEU A 37 12.86 24.66 13.95
N GLY A 38 13.79 23.76 14.30
CA GLY A 38 14.97 24.04 15.13
C GLY A 38 14.71 24.06 16.63
N GLY A 39 15.81 23.88 17.42
CA GLY A 39 15.76 23.74 18.89
C GLY A 39 15.20 24.94 19.65
N ASP A 40 15.29 26.16 19.10
CA ASP A 40 14.73 27.37 19.74
C ASP A 40 13.18 27.37 19.79
N ALA A 41 12.52 26.49 19.04
CA ALA A 41 11.07 26.35 19.07
C ALA A 41 10.55 25.87 20.44
N SER A 42 11.39 25.17 21.23
CA SER A 42 11.02 24.65 22.56
C SER A 42 10.90 25.73 23.66
N GLN A 43 11.30 26.97 23.39
CA GLN A 43 11.32 28.04 24.37
C GLN A 43 9.99 28.80 24.53
N GLY A 44 8.87 28.10 24.73
CA GLY A 44 7.56 28.72 24.99
C GLY A 44 6.84 29.18 23.71
N SER A 45 6.85 28.34 22.69
CA SER A 45 6.10 28.56 21.45
C SER A 45 4.62 28.23 21.61
N LEU A 46 3.77 28.94 20.87
CA LEU A 46 2.37 28.56 20.64
C LEU A 46 2.22 27.95 19.25
N VAL A 47 1.74 26.72 19.20
CA VAL A 47 1.41 26.04 17.94
C VAL A 47 -0.05 26.29 17.60
N VAL A 48 -0.33 26.85 16.44
CA VAL A 48 -1.69 27.13 15.96
C VAL A 48 -1.86 26.51 14.57
N ALA A 49 -2.88 25.65 14.42
CA ALA A 49 -3.21 25.06 13.12
C ALA A 49 -4.14 25.96 12.32
N SER A 50 -3.96 25.98 11.01
CA SER A 50 -4.97 26.47 10.07
C SER A 50 -6.14 25.47 9.97
N PRO A 51 -7.32 25.90 9.49
CA PRO A 51 -8.32 24.96 9.04
C PRO A 51 -7.73 24.02 7.98
N LEU A 52 -8.13 22.74 8.04
CA LEU A 52 -7.70 21.73 7.06
C LEU A 52 -8.16 22.12 5.64
N VAL A 53 -7.24 22.01 4.69
CA VAL A 53 -7.55 22.06 3.25
C VAL A 53 -7.53 20.62 2.72
N SER A 54 -8.62 20.17 2.10
CA SER A 54 -8.72 18.77 1.66
C SER A 54 -9.44 18.66 0.31
N ASP A 55 -8.94 17.82 -0.58
CA ASP A 55 -9.57 17.42 -1.83
C ASP A 55 -10.62 16.28 -1.63
N VAL A 56 -10.69 15.73 -0.42
CA VAL A 56 -11.70 14.73 -0.02
C VAL A 56 -12.54 15.27 1.15
N PRO A 57 -13.80 14.84 1.30
CA PRO A 57 -14.63 15.27 2.42
C PRO A 57 -14.02 14.90 3.77
N ALA A 58 -13.86 15.88 4.65
CA ALA A 58 -13.24 15.72 5.98
C ALA A 58 -14.17 16.26 7.08
N PRO A 59 -15.20 15.50 7.49
CA PRO A 59 -16.16 15.97 8.50
C PRO A 59 -15.54 16.25 9.87
N LYS A 60 -14.41 15.63 10.19
CA LYS A 60 -13.63 15.86 11.40
C LYS A 60 -12.29 16.56 11.11
N GLY A 61 -12.25 17.40 10.07
CA GLY A 61 -11.01 18.07 9.63
C GLY A 61 -10.43 19.02 10.67
N GLU A 62 -11.28 19.67 11.48
CA GLU A 62 -10.81 20.50 12.59
C GLU A 62 -10.16 19.66 13.68
N ASP A 63 -10.75 18.51 14.04
CA ASP A 63 -10.15 17.59 15.03
C ASP A 63 -8.79 17.07 14.56
N LEU A 64 -8.65 16.77 13.26
CA LEU A 64 -7.36 16.38 12.66
C LEU A 64 -6.32 17.49 12.81
N ALA A 65 -6.68 18.72 12.48
CA ALA A 65 -5.77 19.86 12.57
C ALA A 65 -5.32 20.10 14.03
N LEU A 66 -6.22 20.02 14.97
CA LEU A 66 -5.92 20.15 16.40
C LEU A 66 -5.08 18.98 16.93
N ARG A 67 -5.35 17.76 16.45
CA ARG A 67 -4.56 16.57 16.79
C ARG A 67 -3.10 16.74 16.34
N ILE A 68 -2.88 17.18 15.09
CA ILE A 68 -1.55 17.42 14.54
C ILE A 68 -0.84 18.53 15.33
N ALA A 69 -1.52 19.64 15.64
CA ALA A 69 -0.94 20.72 16.44
C ALA A 69 -0.51 20.25 17.83
N SER A 70 -1.34 19.45 18.49
CA SER A 70 -1.05 18.89 19.81
C SER A 70 0.15 17.94 19.78
N LEU A 71 0.18 17.02 18.81
CA LEU A 71 1.29 16.07 18.63
C LEU A 71 2.60 16.81 18.31
N LEU A 72 2.56 17.82 17.43
CA LEU A 72 3.74 18.60 17.08
C LEU A 72 4.26 19.40 18.31
N ALA A 73 3.36 20.02 19.08
CA ALA A 73 3.75 20.70 20.31
C ALA A 73 4.47 19.76 21.29
N GLY A 74 3.97 18.52 21.42
CA GLY A 74 4.63 17.47 22.21
C GLY A 74 5.99 17.05 21.65
N LYS A 75 6.16 17.01 20.32
CA LYS A 75 7.45 16.68 19.68
C LYS A 75 8.48 17.80 19.80
N ILE A 76 8.06 19.05 19.67
CA ILE A 76 8.93 20.21 19.92
C ILE A 76 9.36 20.23 21.39
N GLY A 77 8.45 19.91 22.31
CA GLY A 77 8.73 19.81 23.75
C GLY A 77 8.90 21.16 24.45
N GLY A 78 9.49 21.14 25.64
CA GLY A 78 9.70 22.31 26.48
C GLY A 78 8.40 22.99 26.94
N GLU A 79 8.31 24.31 26.86
CA GLU A 79 7.12 25.10 27.21
C GLU A 79 6.15 25.30 26.05
N THR A 80 6.31 24.51 24.96
CA THR A 80 5.47 24.59 23.75
C THR A 80 4.08 24.01 24.01
N ARG A 81 3.04 24.70 23.54
CA ARG A 81 1.64 24.26 23.67
C ARG A 81 0.86 24.51 22.40
N ALA A 82 -0.13 23.67 22.15
CA ALA A 82 -1.07 23.84 21.05
C ALA A 82 -2.21 24.78 21.46
N HIS A 83 -2.66 25.60 20.52
CA HIS A 83 -3.90 26.36 20.65
C HIS A 83 -5.11 25.43 20.46
N PRO A 84 -6.19 25.58 21.26
CA PRO A 84 -7.33 24.66 21.23
C PRO A 84 -8.29 24.88 20.04
N GLN A 85 -8.03 25.81 19.16
CA GLN A 85 -8.85 26.14 18.00
C GLN A 85 -7.98 26.39 16.78
N THR A 86 -8.50 26.09 15.60
CA THR A 86 -7.87 26.48 14.35
C THR A 86 -8.04 27.98 14.10
N ALA A 87 -7.09 28.59 13.42
CA ALA A 87 -7.14 30.01 13.12
C ALA A 87 -6.46 30.33 11.76
N THR A 88 -6.80 31.47 11.19
CA THR A 88 -5.98 32.06 10.13
C THR A 88 -4.66 32.60 10.69
N LEU A 89 -3.67 32.85 9.84
CA LEU A 89 -2.38 33.40 10.30
C LEU A 89 -2.55 34.73 11.08
N ALA A 90 -3.48 35.59 10.65
CA ALA A 90 -3.79 36.82 11.35
C ALA A 90 -4.38 36.55 12.76
N GLY A 91 -5.33 35.59 12.86
CA GLY A 91 -5.89 35.16 14.15
C GLY A 91 -4.82 34.50 15.03
N ALA A 92 -3.97 33.65 14.47
CA ALA A 92 -2.87 32.99 15.18
C ALA A 92 -1.89 34.03 15.77
N ARG A 93 -1.54 35.07 15.02
CA ARG A 93 -0.71 36.20 15.54
C ARG A 93 -1.39 36.97 16.66
N ALA A 94 -2.71 37.13 16.61
CA ALA A 94 -3.47 37.80 17.68
C ALA A 94 -3.45 37.00 18.98
N VAL A 95 -3.63 35.67 18.94
CA VAL A 95 -3.66 34.79 20.11
C VAL A 95 -2.26 34.46 20.65
N ALA A 96 -1.22 34.60 19.82
CA ALA A 96 0.15 34.34 20.22
C ALA A 96 0.72 35.30 21.28
N GLY A 97 0.08 36.39 21.54
CA GLY A 97 0.32 37.52 22.43
C GLY A 97 1.46 37.45 23.48
N LYS A 98 1.50 36.40 24.29
CA LYS A 98 2.49 36.18 25.34
C LYS A 98 3.51 35.08 25.05
N ALA A 99 3.37 34.38 23.94
CA ALA A 99 4.32 33.35 23.53
C ALA A 99 5.63 33.99 23.04
N LYS A 100 6.74 33.29 23.15
CA LYS A 100 8.03 33.74 22.60
C LYS A 100 8.09 33.60 21.08
N ALA A 101 7.44 32.57 20.54
CA ALA A 101 7.30 32.37 19.12
C ALA A 101 5.91 31.79 18.80
N LEU A 102 5.46 32.00 17.56
CA LEU A 102 4.28 31.37 16.98
C LEU A 102 4.74 30.33 15.95
N VAL A 103 4.30 29.10 16.10
CA VAL A 103 4.40 28.07 15.05
C VAL A 103 3.04 27.96 14.39
N PHE A 104 2.94 28.35 13.14
CA PHE A 104 1.70 28.29 12.37
C PHE A 104 1.74 27.09 11.43
N LEU A 105 0.74 26.23 11.51
CA LEU A 105 0.62 25.01 10.72
C LEU A 105 -0.36 25.20 9.56
N GLY A 106 0.11 24.92 8.36
CA GLY A 106 -0.73 24.61 7.21
C GLY A 106 -0.89 23.09 7.11
N ILE A 107 -2.12 22.62 6.98
CA ILE A 107 -2.42 21.19 6.90
C ILE A 107 -3.28 20.96 5.67
N GLU A 108 -2.80 20.11 4.79
CA GLU A 108 -3.46 19.82 3.53
C GLU A 108 -3.54 18.32 3.31
N ILE A 109 -4.67 17.86 2.78
CA ILE A 109 -4.82 16.52 2.21
C ILE A 109 -5.02 16.70 0.72
N GLN A 110 -4.08 16.21 -0.06
CA GLN A 110 -4.11 16.32 -1.51
C GLN A 110 -3.46 15.09 -2.15
N LYS A 111 -4.12 14.52 -3.13
CA LYS A 111 -3.61 13.36 -3.90
C LYS A 111 -3.18 12.20 -3.01
N GLY A 112 -3.96 11.88 -1.99
CA GLY A 112 -3.65 10.78 -1.09
C GLY A 112 -2.50 10.99 -0.13
N GLN A 113 -2.03 12.24 0.00
CA GLN A 113 -0.94 12.61 0.88
C GLN A 113 -1.42 13.61 1.93
N LEU A 114 -1.01 13.40 3.16
CA LEU A 114 -1.05 14.39 4.23
C LEU A 114 0.18 15.28 4.08
N ARG A 115 -0.02 16.58 3.87
CA ARG A 115 1.02 17.59 3.77
C ARG A 115 0.94 18.51 4.98
N ILE A 116 2.06 18.70 5.64
CA ILE A 116 2.19 19.57 6.79
C ILE A 116 3.25 20.62 6.49
N THR A 117 2.86 21.87 6.50
CA THR A 117 3.77 23.01 6.47
C THR A 117 3.77 23.67 7.83
N ALA A 118 4.91 24.13 8.29
CA ALA A 118 5.02 24.83 9.57
C ALA A 118 5.98 26.02 9.44
N ASP A 119 5.47 27.17 9.78
CA ASP A 119 6.22 28.42 9.80
C ASP A 119 6.38 28.92 11.22
N ARG A 120 7.62 29.22 11.62
CA ARG A 120 7.90 29.84 12.91
C ARG A 120 8.03 31.35 12.76
N TYR A 121 7.19 32.08 13.48
CA TYR A 121 7.20 33.55 13.50
C TYR A 121 7.66 34.09 14.85
N PRO A 122 8.52 35.13 14.90
CA PRO A 122 8.79 35.85 16.12
C PRO A 122 7.53 36.60 16.58
N VAL A 123 7.27 36.60 17.88
CA VAL A 123 6.15 37.34 18.46
C VAL A 123 6.66 38.68 18.98
N LEU A 124 6.09 39.78 18.49
CA LEU A 124 6.44 41.15 18.98
C LEU A 124 5.84 41.33 20.36
N GLY A 125 6.73 41.49 21.36
CA GLY A 125 6.35 41.52 22.78
C GLY A 125 5.61 42.78 23.19
N ASN A 126 5.81 43.91 22.50
CA ASN A 126 5.24 45.17 22.89
C ASN A 126 4.23 45.72 21.88
N SER A 127 3.21 46.42 22.37
CA SER A 127 2.10 46.93 21.52
C SER A 127 2.56 48.01 20.54
N TRP A 128 3.60 48.77 20.88
CA TRP A 128 4.18 49.80 20.01
C TRP A 128 4.88 49.20 18.79
N ASP A 129 5.59 48.10 18.98
CA ASP A 129 6.25 47.39 17.89
C ASP A 129 5.21 46.80 16.92
N ARG A 130 4.09 46.32 17.46
CA ARG A 130 2.97 45.79 16.64
C ARG A 130 2.29 46.84 15.76
N LEU A 131 2.30 48.13 16.22
CA LEU A 131 1.72 49.23 15.47
C LEU A 131 2.68 49.84 14.44
N ARG A 132 3.99 49.76 14.68
CA ARG A 132 5.00 50.43 13.84
C ARG A 132 5.71 49.51 12.86
N LEU A 133 5.83 48.23 13.20
CA LEU A 133 6.55 47.29 12.40
C LEU A 133 5.59 46.49 11.51
N THR A 134 5.97 46.26 10.26
CA THR A 134 5.30 45.27 9.41
C THR A 134 5.42 43.90 10.07
N ALA A 135 4.40 43.06 9.87
CA ALA A 135 4.42 41.71 10.43
C ALA A 135 5.69 40.96 10.00
N PRO A 136 6.48 40.43 10.95
CA PRO A 136 7.77 39.82 10.63
C PRO A 136 7.58 38.59 9.74
N PRO A 137 8.54 38.33 8.83
CA PRO A 137 8.56 37.10 8.05
C PRO A 137 8.83 35.89 8.97
N PRO A 138 8.57 34.66 8.50
CA PRO A 138 8.92 33.46 9.26
C PRO A 138 10.43 33.38 9.47
N SER A 139 10.85 32.98 10.66
CA SER A 139 12.26 32.75 11.02
C SER A 139 12.73 31.31 10.72
N ALA A 140 11.78 30.37 10.54
CA ALA A 140 12.03 29.01 10.11
C ALA A 140 10.82 28.50 9.33
N HIS A 141 11.05 27.60 8.41
CA HIS A 141 10.05 26.90 7.60
C HIS A 141 10.34 25.43 7.62
N ALA A 142 9.30 24.61 7.77
CA ALA A 142 9.39 23.16 7.71
C ALA A 142 8.28 22.61 6.82
N PHE A 143 8.58 21.53 6.13
CA PHE A 143 7.64 20.81 5.28
C PHE A 143 7.83 19.31 5.45
N ALA A 144 6.73 18.58 5.57
CA ALA A 144 6.75 17.13 5.47
C ALA A 144 5.48 16.64 4.77
N GLN A 145 5.59 15.48 4.14
CA GLN A 145 4.44 14.78 3.60
C GLN A 145 4.53 13.29 3.95
N ALA A 146 3.37 12.66 4.09
CA ALA A 146 3.23 11.24 4.33
C ALA A 146 1.97 10.71 3.62
N PRO A 147 1.95 9.44 3.19
CA PRO A 147 0.74 8.84 2.67
C PRO A 147 -0.35 8.81 3.75
N LEU A 148 -1.62 8.87 3.32
CA LEU A 148 -2.75 8.71 4.23
C LEU A 148 -2.74 7.28 4.78
N ASP A 149 -2.77 7.16 6.10
CA ASP A 149 -2.91 5.90 6.81
C ASP A 149 -4.29 5.76 7.48
N ALA A 150 -4.52 4.63 8.13
CA ALA A 150 -5.77 4.38 8.83
C ALA A 150 -6.05 5.41 9.95
N GLU A 151 -5.02 5.96 10.64
CA GLU A 151 -5.21 6.97 11.69
C GLU A 151 -5.74 8.28 11.10
N VAL A 152 -5.13 8.78 10.02
CA VAL A 152 -5.60 10.00 9.33
C VAL A 152 -7.01 9.80 8.76
N ARG A 153 -7.27 8.60 8.23
CA ARG A 153 -8.57 8.26 7.64
C ARG A 153 -9.75 8.35 8.63
N THR A 154 -9.53 8.15 9.92
CA THR A 154 -10.59 8.28 10.93
C THR A 154 -11.21 9.69 11.01
N PHE A 155 -10.53 10.69 10.48
CA PHE A 155 -10.98 12.09 10.42
C PHE A 155 -11.67 12.45 9.09
N LEU A 156 -11.54 11.60 8.08
CA LEU A 156 -12.16 11.78 6.75
C LEU A 156 -13.52 11.10 6.67
N ALA A 157 -14.28 11.40 5.63
CA ALA A 157 -15.49 10.65 5.35
C ALA A 157 -15.14 9.19 5.05
N PRO A 158 -15.89 8.22 5.60
CA PRO A 158 -15.65 6.82 5.32
C PRO A 158 -15.91 6.50 3.85
N ILE A 159 -15.11 5.60 3.29
CA ILE A 159 -15.33 5.07 1.95
C ILE A 159 -16.44 4.00 2.07
N VAL A 160 -17.52 4.18 1.31
CA VAL A 160 -18.68 3.27 1.35
C VAL A 160 -18.58 2.30 0.19
N LEU A 161 -18.02 1.10 0.43
CA LEU A 161 -17.82 0.07 -0.62
C LEU A 161 -19.12 -0.38 -1.28
N GLU A 162 -20.25 -0.28 -0.59
CA GLU A 162 -21.57 -0.57 -1.16
C GLU A 162 -21.95 0.39 -2.28
N GLN A 163 -21.31 1.56 -2.35
CA GLN A 163 -21.48 2.59 -3.39
C GLN A 163 -20.33 2.62 -4.39
N ALA A 164 -19.37 1.68 -4.28
CA ALA A 164 -18.23 1.63 -5.19
C ALA A 164 -18.70 1.62 -6.66
N SER A 165 -18.04 2.44 -7.46
CA SER A 165 -18.31 2.56 -8.90
C SER A 165 -17.43 1.61 -9.70
N LEU A 166 -17.91 1.23 -10.87
CA LEU A 166 -17.22 0.34 -11.80
C LEU A 166 -16.90 1.09 -13.10
N THR A 167 -15.63 1.21 -13.43
CA THR A 167 -15.15 1.69 -14.73
C THR A 167 -14.56 0.53 -15.51
N LYS A 168 -14.85 0.45 -16.80
CA LYS A 168 -14.39 -0.62 -17.70
C LYS A 168 -13.46 -0.08 -18.76
N ALA A 169 -12.41 -0.84 -19.07
CA ALA A 169 -11.49 -0.56 -20.16
C ALA A 169 -11.20 -1.86 -20.92
N GLY A 170 -11.11 -1.80 -22.24
CA GLY A 170 -10.71 -2.94 -23.06
C GLY A 170 -9.22 -3.24 -22.94
N HIS A 171 -8.82 -4.51 -23.24
CA HIS A 171 -7.42 -4.88 -23.41
C HIS A 171 -7.25 -5.89 -24.55
N SER A 172 -6.03 -5.98 -25.09
CA SER A 172 -5.65 -6.90 -26.18
C SER A 172 -4.62 -7.96 -25.76
N GLU A 173 -4.48 -8.20 -24.45
CA GLU A 173 -3.44 -9.09 -23.92
C GLU A 173 -3.76 -10.59 -24.03
N GLY A 174 -4.92 -10.92 -24.59
CA GLY A 174 -5.38 -12.29 -24.71
C GLY A 174 -5.78 -12.89 -23.35
N GLU A 175 -5.44 -14.17 -23.12
CA GLU A 175 -5.77 -14.86 -21.88
C GLU A 175 -4.88 -14.36 -20.73
N VAL A 176 -5.43 -13.47 -19.90
CA VAL A 176 -4.76 -12.97 -18.71
C VAL A 176 -4.89 -14.01 -17.59
N LEU A 177 -3.79 -14.27 -16.90
CA LEU A 177 -3.67 -15.24 -15.81
C LEU A 177 -3.47 -14.58 -14.44
N ALA A 178 -2.90 -13.38 -14.43
CA ALA A 178 -2.69 -12.60 -13.20
C ALA A 178 -2.61 -11.11 -13.52
N ALA A 179 -2.87 -10.30 -12.51
CA ALA A 179 -2.67 -8.86 -12.54
C ALA A 179 -2.04 -8.36 -11.24
N THR A 180 -1.35 -7.24 -11.31
CA THR A 180 -0.94 -6.43 -10.16
C THR A 180 -0.83 -4.98 -10.58
N CYS A 181 -0.68 -4.07 -9.64
CA CYS A 181 -0.55 -2.64 -9.91
C CYS A 181 0.29 -1.95 -8.85
N GLY A 182 0.87 -0.84 -9.23
CA GLY A 182 1.71 -0.01 -8.37
C GLY A 182 2.66 0.83 -9.20
N ASP A 183 3.48 1.61 -8.55
CA ASP A 183 4.56 2.38 -9.16
C ASP A 183 5.71 1.42 -9.53
N VAL A 184 5.65 0.89 -10.76
CA VAL A 184 6.59 -0.16 -11.21
C VAL A 184 7.95 0.42 -11.59
N ASP A 185 7.98 1.62 -12.15
CA ASP A 185 9.21 2.26 -12.67
C ASP A 185 9.79 3.33 -11.74
N GLY A 186 9.09 3.71 -10.67
CA GLY A 186 9.54 4.68 -9.68
C GLY A 186 9.24 6.13 -10.05
N ASP A 187 8.33 6.37 -11.00
CA ASP A 187 7.94 7.72 -11.43
C ASP A 187 6.83 8.34 -10.56
N GLY A 188 6.32 7.59 -9.57
CA GLY A 188 5.25 7.99 -8.65
C GLY A 188 3.85 7.79 -9.21
N SER A 189 3.71 7.27 -10.41
CA SER A 189 2.41 6.93 -11.01
C SER A 189 2.12 5.43 -10.86
N ILE A 190 0.84 5.08 -10.91
CA ILE A 190 0.43 3.67 -10.80
C ILE A 190 0.28 3.04 -12.18
N GLU A 191 1.07 2.01 -12.45
CA GLU A 191 0.92 1.15 -13.62
C GLU A 191 0.10 -0.08 -13.29
N LEU A 192 -0.59 -0.58 -14.30
CA LEU A 192 -1.22 -1.89 -14.30
C LEU A 192 -0.31 -2.90 -15.02
N VAL A 193 -0.09 -4.03 -14.38
CA VAL A 193 0.65 -5.16 -14.94
C VAL A 193 -0.34 -6.27 -15.27
N LEU A 194 -0.33 -6.72 -16.51
CA LEU A 194 -1.10 -7.89 -16.96
C LEU A 194 -0.15 -9.02 -17.35
N VAL A 195 -0.35 -10.17 -16.72
CA VAL A 195 0.39 -11.40 -17.00
C VAL A 195 -0.51 -12.31 -17.83
N SER A 196 -0.19 -12.51 -19.09
CA SER A 196 -0.91 -13.40 -19.99
C SER A 196 -0.12 -14.69 -20.28
N ARG A 197 -0.74 -15.65 -20.94
CA ARG A 197 -0.02 -16.85 -21.42
C ARG A 197 1.13 -16.53 -22.37
N ALA A 198 1.02 -15.44 -23.12
CA ALA A 198 2.00 -15.09 -24.15
C ALA A 198 3.12 -14.17 -23.63
N ARG A 199 2.76 -13.22 -22.76
CA ARG A 199 3.65 -12.11 -22.40
C ARG A 199 3.26 -11.45 -21.08
N VAL A 200 4.15 -10.63 -20.57
CA VAL A 200 3.89 -9.68 -19.51
C VAL A 200 3.81 -8.28 -20.13
N ALA A 201 2.81 -7.52 -19.76
CA ALA A 201 2.60 -6.14 -20.21
C ALA A 201 2.45 -5.21 -19.01
N ILE A 202 3.20 -4.10 -19.01
CA ILE A 202 3.08 -2.98 -18.08
C ILE A 202 2.48 -1.82 -18.86
N GLY A 203 1.48 -1.15 -18.32
CA GLY A 203 0.83 -0.03 -18.98
C GLY A 203 -0.18 0.68 -18.09
N ARG A 204 -0.94 1.57 -18.70
CA ARG A 204 -1.95 2.38 -17.98
C ARG A 204 -3.29 2.34 -18.71
N ILE A 205 -4.36 2.55 -17.96
CA ILE A 205 -5.68 2.77 -18.55
C ILE A 205 -5.75 4.22 -19.06
N ARG A 206 -5.98 4.37 -20.37
CA ARG A 206 -6.19 5.67 -21.01
C ARG A 206 -7.53 5.67 -21.72
N GLY A 207 -8.45 6.49 -21.21
CA GLY A 207 -9.84 6.44 -21.66
C GLY A 207 -10.45 5.07 -21.34
N ALA A 208 -11.01 4.42 -22.36
CA ALA A 208 -11.64 3.09 -22.22
C ALA A 208 -10.74 1.93 -22.68
N GLN A 209 -9.40 2.09 -22.64
CA GLN A 209 -8.46 1.07 -23.09
C GLN A 209 -7.26 0.96 -22.16
N PHE A 210 -6.79 -0.28 -21.94
CA PHE A 210 -5.46 -0.53 -21.39
C PHE A 210 -4.44 -0.33 -22.53
N VAL A 211 -3.50 0.58 -22.31
CA VAL A 211 -2.43 0.91 -23.26
C VAL A 211 -1.12 0.38 -22.70
N PRO A 212 -0.56 -0.71 -23.25
CA PRO A 212 0.73 -1.23 -22.83
C PRO A 212 1.84 -0.23 -23.21
N GLN A 213 2.74 0.04 -22.28
CA GLN A 213 3.95 0.87 -22.45
C GLN A 213 5.18 -0.01 -22.65
N THR A 214 5.24 -1.09 -21.88
CA THR A 214 6.35 -2.06 -21.94
C THR A 214 5.79 -3.47 -22.01
N VAL A 215 6.34 -4.30 -22.90
CA VAL A 215 5.94 -5.70 -23.08
C VAL A 215 7.15 -6.60 -23.22
N ALA A 216 7.08 -7.78 -22.59
CA ALA A 216 8.11 -8.81 -22.75
C ALA A 216 7.46 -10.19 -22.95
N PRO A 217 7.84 -10.93 -24.00
CA PRO A 217 7.36 -12.30 -24.19
C PRO A 217 8.01 -13.23 -23.15
N TRP A 218 7.34 -14.32 -22.81
CA TRP A 218 7.88 -15.31 -21.87
C TRP A 218 9.20 -15.91 -22.32
N SER A 219 9.47 -15.97 -23.63
CA SER A 219 10.76 -16.41 -24.15
C SER A 219 11.95 -15.57 -23.70
N ALA A 220 11.72 -14.30 -23.36
CA ALA A 220 12.75 -13.43 -22.80
C ALA A 220 12.87 -13.56 -21.27
N LEU A 221 11.78 -13.84 -20.57
CA LEU A 221 11.73 -13.89 -19.10
C LEU A 221 12.01 -15.29 -18.54
N ALA A 222 11.39 -16.31 -19.13
CA ALA A 222 11.54 -17.70 -18.77
C ALA A 222 11.64 -18.55 -20.05
N PRO A 223 12.88 -18.75 -20.59
CA PRO A 223 13.07 -19.39 -21.89
C PRO A 223 12.81 -20.90 -21.89
N LEU A 224 12.55 -21.51 -20.73
CA LEU A 224 12.16 -22.93 -20.70
C LEU A 224 10.80 -23.08 -21.38
N ALA A 225 10.70 -24.10 -22.22
CA ALA A 225 9.43 -24.49 -22.81
C ALA A 225 8.44 -24.76 -21.67
N GLY A 226 7.26 -24.14 -21.76
CA GLY A 226 6.24 -24.37 -20.76
C GLY A 226 5.87 -25.84 -20.69
N ALA A 227 5.64 -26.36 -19.49
CA ALA A 227 4.97 -27.64 -19.35
C ALA A 227 3.59 -27.53 -20.02
N PRO A 228 3.10 -28.57 -20.71
CA PRO A 228 1.83 -28.50 -21.41
C PRO A 228 0.64 -28.60 -20.43
N LEU A 229 0.57 -27.67 -19.47
CA LEU A 229 -0.56 -27.57 -18.56
C LEU A 229 -1.73 -26.93 -19.30
N ARG A 230 -2.88 -27.57 -19.22
CA ARG A 230 -4.11 -27.11 -19.86
C ARG A 230 -4.56 -25.78 -19.27
N GLU A 231 -4.40 -25.61 -17.97
CA GLU A 231 -4.74 -24.40 -17.22
C GLU A 231 -3.55 -23.96 -16.36
N ALA A 232 -2.81 -22.97 -16.84
CA ALA A 232 -1.74 -22.38 -16.05
C ALA A 232 -2.34 -21.39 -15.03
N ILE A 233 -1.82 -21.43 -13.81
CA ILE A 233 -2.11 -20.42 -12.79
C ILE A 233 -1.00 -19.38 -12.87
N GLY A 234 -1.38 -18.12 -12.97
CA GLY A 234 -0.46 -16.98 -12.95
C GLY A 234 -0.40 -16.32 -11.57
N GLY A 235 0.69 -15.60 -11.32
CA GLY A 235 0.83 -14.71 -10.19
C GLY A 235 1.67 -13.50 -10.55
N ALA A 236 1.33 -12.37 -9.94
CA ALA A 236 2.08 -11.13 -10.05
C ALA A 236 2.08 -10.40 -8.70
N TRP A 237 3.24 -9.85 -8.35
CA TRP A 237 3.40 -9.07 -7.13
C TRP A 237 4.48 -8.03 -7.29
N LEU A 238 4.18 -6.79 -6.93
CA LEU A 238 5.12 -5.68 -6.90
C LEU A 238 5.62 -5.50 -5.45
N GLU A 239 6.91 -5.77 -5.23
CA GLU A 239 7.56 -5.55 -3.93
C GLU A 239 7.83 -4.05 -3.70
N GLY A 240 8.14 -3.35 -4.78
CA GLY A 240 8.43 -1.92 -4.82
C GLY A 240 8.94 -1.52 -6.20
N PRO A 241 9.23 -0.25 -6.42
CA PRO A 241 9.72 0.24 -7.70
C PRO A 241 10.92 -0.57 -8.21
N GLY A 242 10.85 -1.01 -9.46
CA GLY A 242 11.91 -1.79 -10.11
C GLY A 242 12.02 -3.25 -9.65
N ARG A 243 11.06 -3.78 -8.88
CA ARG A 243 11.09 -5.15 -8.38
C ARG A 243 9.74 -5.84 -8.47
N LEU A 244 9.43 -6.30 -9.67
CA LEU A 244 8.18 -6.96 -10.02
C LEU A 244 8.39 -8.48 -10.17
N TYR A 245 7.64 -9.26 -9.42
CA TYR A 245 7.58 -10.72 -9.48
C TYR A 245 6.43 -11.15 -10.39
N VAL A 246 6.73 -11.93 -11.42
CA VAL A 246 5.75 -12.50 -12.35
C VAL A 246 6.03 -13.98 -12.57
N SER A 247 5.01 -14.80 -12.57
CA SER A 247 5.18 -16.23 -12.83
C SER A 247 3.93 -16.90 -13.40
N THR A 248 4.14 -18.08 -13.95
CA THR A 248 3.09 -19.03 -14.27
C THR A 248 3.51 -20.43 -13.85
N THR A 249 2.56 -21.29 -13.48
CA THR A 249 2.85 -22.67 -13.03
C THR A 249 3.50 -23.54 -14.12
N ASP A 250 3.34 -23.20 -15.38
CA ASP A 250 3.89 -23.94 -16.53
C ASP A 250 5.27 -23.44 -16.97
N ARG A 251 5.73 -22.27 -16.53
CA ARG A 251 7.01 -21.67 -16.98
C ARG A 251 7.97 -21.29 -15.85
N GLY A 252 7.46 -21.15 -14.61
CA GLY A 252 8.22 -20.63 -13.48
C GLY A 252 8.13 -19.10 -13.39
N GLY A 253 9.01 -18.48 -12.61
CA GLY A 253 8.96 -17.09 -12.26
C GLY A 253 10.19 -16.27 -12.64
N ALA A 254 9.96 -15.00 -12.86
CA ALA A 254 10.96 -13.97 -13.14
C ALA A 254 10.75 -12.75 -12.24
N VAL A 255 11.82 -12.23 -11.65
CA VAL A 255 11.85 -10.89 -11.06
C VAL A 255 12.38 -9.94 -12.12
N VAL A 256 11.61 -8.91 -12.41
CA VAL A 256 11.93 -7.93 -13.47
C VAL A 256 11.85 -6.50 -12.93
N ASP A 257 12.47 -5.57 -13.65
CA ASP A 257 12.31 -4.14 -13.38
C ASP A 257 11.17 -3.51 -14.21
N GLY A 258 11.01 -2.17 -14.10
CA GLY A 258 10.00 -1.42 -14.84
C GLY A 258 10.16 -1.47 -16.37
N ALA A 259 11.33 -1.80 -16.89
CA ALA A 259 11.59 -2.05 -18.31
C ALA A 259 11.38 -3.53 -18.70
N LEU A 260 10.89 -4.38 -17.80
CA LEU A 260 10.78 -5.83 -17.93
C LEU A 260 12.13 -6.52 -18.19
N ALA A 261 13.25 -5.91 -17.78
CA ALA A 261 14.55 -6.57 -17.84
C ALA A 261 14.66 -7.59 -16.71
N LEU A 262 15.04 -8.83 -17.08
CA LEU A 262 15.19 -9.94 -16.14
C LEU A 262 16.30 -9.63 -15.12
N ARG A 263 15.98 -9.67 -13.84
CA ARG A 263 16.90 -9.50 -12.70
C ARG A 263 17.25 -10.84 -12.08
N GLU A 264 16.24 -11.65 -11.81
CA GLU A 264 16.38 -12.91 -11.09
C GLU A 264 15.31 -13.90 -11.56
N ARG A 265 15.53 -15.19 -11.34
CA ARG A 265 14.53 -16.23 -11.53
C ARG A 265 14.17 -16.85 -10.19
N PHE A 266 12.92 -17.18 -10.00
CA PHE A 266 12.43 -17.82 -8.78
C PHE A 266 11.46 -18.97 -9.09
N LEU A 267 11.19 -19.77 -8.08
CA LEU A 267 10.20 -20.84 -8.15
C LEU A 267 8.94 -20.43 -7.37
N GLY A 268 7.80 -20.79 -7.90
CA GLY A 268 6.51 -20.55 -7.27
C GLY A 268 5.67 -19.49 -7.96
N VAL A 269 4.49 -19.27 -7.41
CA VAL A 269 3.52 -18.28 -7.87
C VAL A 269 3.32 -17.25 -6.75
N PRO A 270 3.54 -15.96 -7.00
CA PRO A 270 3.42 -14.93 -5.97
C PRO A 270 1.95 -14.63 -5.66
N PHE A 271 1.65 -14.55 -4.35
CA PHE A 271 0.39 -14.10 -3.78
C PHE A 271 0.71 -13.05 -2.71
N GLY A 272 0.86 -11.79 -3.10
CA GLY A 272 1.10 -10.66 -2.19
C GLY A 272 2.31 -10.84 -1.26
N GLY A 273 3.52 -11.01 -1.80
CA GLY A 273 4.76 -11.15 -1.03
C GLY A 273 5.10 -12.56 -0.57
N ARG A 274 4.15 -13.48 -0.66
CA ARG A 274 4.36 -14.91 -0.45
C ARG A 274 4.31 -15.66 -1.76
N CYS A 275 5.18 -16.66 -1.94
CA CYS A 275 5.21 -17.51 -3.11
C CYS A 275 4.71 -18.90 -2.79
N ALA A 276 3.71 -19.36 -3.51
CA ALA A 276 3.19 -20.71 -3.43
C ALA A 276 3.97 -21.64 -4.35
N LEU A 277 4.48 -22.73 -3.79
CA LEU A 277 5.24 -23.72 -4.57
C LEU A 277 4.25 -24.73 -5.19
N PRO A 278 4.25 -24.89 -6.54
CA PRO A 278 3.45 -25.90 -7.20
C PRO A 278 3.84 -27.30 -6.72
N LYS A 279 2.84 -28.15 -6.51
CA LYS A 279 3.04 -29.59 -6.30
C LYS A 279 2.69 -30.36 -7.56
N PRO A 280 3.69 -30.83 -8.33
CA PRO A 280 3.44 -31.56 -9.60
C PRO A 280 2.56 -32.79 -9.43
N GLU A 281 2.64 -33.44 -8.25
CA GLU A 281 1.88 -34.63 -7.89
C GLU A 281 0.36 -34.40 -7.84
N ILE A 282 -0.08 -33.14 -7.78
CA ILE A 282 -1.47 -32.75 -7.58
C ILE A 282 -1.99 -31.88 -8.75
N GLY A 283 -1.31 -31.87 -9.90
CA GLY A 283 -1.86 -31.23 -11.10
C GLY A 283 -1.89 -29.70 -11.10
N GLY A 284 -0.90 -29.04 -10.48
CA GLY A 284 -0.77 -27.57 -10.51
C GLY A 284 -1.23 -26.83 -9.25
N PHE A 285 -1.64 -27.58 -8.25
CA PHE A 285 -2.03 -27.03 -6.96
C PHE A 285 -0.83 -26.74 -6.04
N PHE A 286 -1.06 -25.96 -4.99
CA PHE A 286 -0.03 -25.48 -4.10
C PHE A 286 -0.02 -26.21 -2.76
N GLY A 287 1.16 -26.39 -2.19
CA GLY A 287 1.31 -27.07 -0.91
C GLY A 287 2.08 -26.30 0.14
N ASN A 288 2.82 -25.27 -0.23
CA ASN A 288 3.62 -24.46 0.68
C ASN A 288 3.59 -23.00 0.26
N LEU A 289 3.58 -22.12 1.25
CA LEU A 289 3.78 -20.70 1.06
C LEU A 289 5.09 -20.30 1.73
N VAL A 290 5.98 -19.71 0.95
CA VAL A 290 7.30 -19.24 1.38
C VAL A 290 7.47 -17.77 1.03
N ALA A 291 8.42 -17.06 1.62
CA ALA A 291 8.77 -15.73 1.14
C ALA A 291 9.31 -15.83 -0.29
N CYS A 292 8.87 -14.96 -1.20
CA CYS A 292 9.29 -15.00 -2.61
C CYS A 292 10.81 -14.83 -2.79
N ALA A 293 11.43 -14.01 -1.95
CA ALA A 293 12.87 -13.70 -2.00
C ALA A 293 13.76 -14.77 -1.35
N ALA A 294 13.19 -15.82 -0.74
CA ALA A 294 13.99 -16.80 -0.02
C ALA A 294 14.03 -18.14 -0.78
N ALA A 295 15.23 -18.66 -1.02
CA ALA A 295 15.45 -20.06 -1.36
C ALA A 295 15.18 -20.94 -0.12
N VAL A 296 13.96 -20.89 0.41
CA VAL A 296 13.58 -21.61 1.64
C VAL A 296 13.26 -23.07 1.28
N LYS A 297 13.97 -23.99 1.89
CA LYS A 297 13.55 -25.39 1.88
C LYS A 297 12.27 -25.52 2.70
N PRO A 298 11.21 -26.12 2.15
CA PRO A 298 9.99 -26.39 2.91
C PRO A 298 10.30 -27.18 4.17
N ASP A 299 9.67 -26.82 5.29
CA ASP A 299 9.74 -27.62 6.51
C ASP A 299 9.04 -28.98 6.27
N ALA A 300 9.81 -30.02 6.13
CA ALA A 300 9.31 -31.36 5.84
C ALA A 300 8.52 -31.99 7.01
N THR A 301 8.50 -31.37 8.18
CA THR A 301 7.86 -31.93 9.39
C THR A 301 6.37 -31.60 9.48
N LYS A 302 5.86 -30.63 8.70
CA LYS A 302 4.45 -30.24 8.70
C LYS A 302 3.78 -30.68 7.40
N THR A 303 2.62 -31.32 7.50
CA THR A 303 1.77 -31.56 6.33
C THR A 303 1.35 -30.21 5.77
N PRO A 304 1.83 -29.81 4.57
CA PRO A 304 1.50 -28.50 4.05
C PRO A 304 0.01 -28.42 3.70
N PRO A 305 -0.64 -27.28 3.94
CA PRO A 305 -2.00 -27.07 3.49
C PRO A 305 -2.06 -27.23 1.95
N ARG A 306 -3.15 -27.80 1.46
CA ARG A 306 -3.41 -27.92 0.05
C ARG A 306 -4.41 -26.84 -0.36
N PHE A 307 -4.03 -25.99 -1.32
CA PHE A 307 -4.87 -24.89 -1.80
C PHE A 307 -4.63 -24.66 -3.29
N ASP A 308 -5.57 -24.03 -3.96
CA ASP A 308 -5.52 -23.72 -5.39
C ASP A 308 -5.60 -22.22 -5.70
N ALA A 309 -5.97 -21.40 -4.71
CA ALA A 309 -5.92 -19.96 -4.79
C ALA A 309 -5.51 -19.37 -3.44
N GLY A 310 -4.90 -18.21 -3.45
CA GLY A 310 -4.50 -17.50 -2.25
C GLY A 310 -4.33 -16.01 -2.45
N ALA A 311 -4.39 -15.26 -1.36
CA ALA A 311 -4.02 -13.85 -1.30
C ALA A 311 -3.33 -13.57 0.03
N ALA A 312 -2.38 -12.65 0.00
CA ALA A 312 -1.67 -12.22 1.20
C ALA A 312 -1.53 -10.70 1.21
N MET A 313 -1.56 -10.12 2.40
CA MET A 313 -1.22 -8.72 2.63
C MET A 313 -0.41 -8.57 3.91
N HIS A 314 0.52 -7.65 3.89
CA HIS A 314 1.17 -7.15 5.09
C HIS A 314 0.31 -6.04 5.70
N ARG A 315 0.10 -6.07 7.02
CA ARG A 315 -0.64 -5.03 7.73
C ARG A 315 0.01 -4.68 9.06
N ILE A 316 -0.22 -3.46 9.49
CA ILE A 316 0.12 -3.00 10.83
C ILE A 316 -1.18 -2.98 11.65
N LYS A 317 -1.23 -3.76 12.72
CA LYS A 317 -2.37 -3.77 13.64
C LYS A 317 -2.46 -2.47 14.44
N PRO A 318 -3.63 -2.12 15.00
CA PRO A 318 -3.80 -0.92 15.82
C PRO A 318 -2.84 -0.82 17.03
N ASN A 319 -2.33 -1.97 17.51
CA ASN A 319 -1.35 -2.04 18.60
C ASN A 319 0.11 -1.84 18.12
N GLY A 320 0.33 -1.54 16.84
CA GLY A 320 1.64 -1.34 16.24
C GLY A 320 2.40 -2.63 15.91
N THR A 321 1.79 -3.81 16.10
CA THR A 321 2.42 -5.07 15.66
C THR A 321 2.17 -5.33 14.19
N GLU A 322 3.21 -5.77 13.48
CA GLU A 322 3.11 -6.21 12.10
C GLU A 322 2.59 -7.63 12.01
N ASP A 323 1.81 -7.91 10.99
CA ASP A 323 1.22 -9.23 10.74
C ASP A 323 1.06 -9.46 9.23
N ASP A 324 1.38 -10.68 8.80
CA ASP A 324 1.09 -11.13 7.45
C ASP A 324 -0.22 -11.90 7.46
N LEU A 325 -1.28 -11.30 6.96
CA LEU A 325 -2.54 -11.99 6.78
C LEU A 325 -2.53 -12.75 5.46
N VAL A 326 -2.79 -14.03 5.53
CA VAL A 326 -2.86 -14.92 4.36
C VAL A 326 -4.19 -15.65 4.37
N VAL A 327 -4.90 -15.60 3.24
CA VAL A 327 -6.10 -16.42 3.01
C VAL A 327 -5.87 -17.35 1.85
N VAL A 328 -6.46 -18.54 1.94
CA VAL A 328 -6.35 -19.59 0.92
C VAL A 328 -7.70 -20.21 0.65
N ARG A 329 -7.92 -20.67 -0.59
CA ARG A 329 -9.05 -21.51 -0.95
C ARG A 329 -8.61 -22.96 -0.89
N ASP A 330 -9.34 -23.79 -0.15
CA ASP A 330 -9.06 -25.20 -0.05
C ASP A 330 -9.34 -25.90 -1.38
N ILE A 331 -8.41 -26.76 -1.79
CA ILE A 331 -8.45 -27.47 -3.06
C ILE A 331 -9.75 -28.26 -3.27
N GLY A 332 -10.36 -28.10 -4.42
CA GLY A 332 -11.58 -28.82 -4.79
C GLY A 332 -12.82 -28.40 -4.01
N THR A 333 -12.74 -27.26 -3.30
CA THR A 333 -13.86 -26.67 -2.58
C THR A 333 -14.00 -25.20 -2.93
N THR A 334 -15.07 -24.57 -2.45
CA THR A 334 -15.31 -23.13 -2.57
C THR A 334 -14.99 -22.37 -1.26
N LYS A 335 -14.37 -23.05 -0.29
CA LYS A 335 -14.16 -22.55 1.07
C LYS A 335 -12.88 -21.76 1.19
N VAL A 336 -12.97 -20.57 1.75
CA VAL A 336 -11.84 -19.71 2.07
C VAL A 336 -11.60 -19.72 3.57
N ARG A 337 -10.33 -19.84 3.96
CA ARG A 337 -9.89 -19.78 5.37
C ARG A 337 -8.59 -18.99 5.50
N ARG A 338 -8.27 -18.58 6.72
CA ARG A 338 -6.93 -18.08 7.02
C ARG A 338 -5.93 -19.23 7.04
N LEU A 339 -4.75 -18.98 6.50
CA LEU A 339 -3.68 -19.97 6.51
C LEU A 339 -3.24 -20.27 7.95
N GLY A 340 -3.24 -21.55 8.32
CA GLY A 340 -2.91 -21.99 9.68
C GLY A 340 -4.10 -22.09 10.63
N GLU A 341 -5.29 -21.69 10.19
CA GLU A 341 -6.55 -21.86 10.94
C GLU A 341 -7.45 -22.89 10.27
N ASP A 342 -8.16 -23.69 11.06
CA ASP A 342 -9.14 -24.66 10.55
C ASP A 342 -10.52 -24.03 10.28
N LYS A 343 -10.75 -22.81 10.80
CA LYS A 343 -12.02 -22.11 10.67
C LYS A 343 -12.20 -21.58 9.24
N VAL A 344 -13.29 -22.00 8.60
CA VAL A 344 -13.75 -21.42 7.33
C VAL A 344 -14.25 -20.00 7.57
N LEU A 345 -13.75 -19.04 6.80
CA LEU A 345 -14.23 -17.66 6.84
C LEU A 345 -15.56 -17.55 6.07
N PHE A 346 -15.57 -18.00 4.83
CA PHE A 346 -16.78 -18.02 4.00
C PHE A 346 -16.68 -19.10 2.91
N ASP A 347 -17.79 -19.32 2.23
CA ASP A 347 -17.94 -20.28 1.15
C ASP A 347 -18.38 -19.57 -0.16
N GLY A 348 -18.35 -20.29 -1.28
CA GLY A 348 -18.75 -19.80 -2.60
C GLY A 348 -17.67 -18.97 -3.31
N ALA A 349 -16.38 -19.15 -2.95
CA ALA A 349 -15.28 -18.50 -3.64
C ALA A 349 -14.88 -19.24 -4.92
N GLY A 350 -14.66 -18.51 -6.00
CA GLY A 350 -14.04 -19.02 -7.22
C GLY A 350 -12.51 -19.05 -7.12
N ALA A 351 -11.85 -19.21 -8.27
CA ALA A 351 -10.42 -19.46 -8.37
C ALA A 351 -9.54 -18.21 -8.19
N GLN A 352 -10.11 -17.02 -8.19
CA GLN A 352 -9.37 -15.77 -8.08
C GLN A 352 -9.58 -15.16 -6.71
N LEU A 353 -8.49 -14.79 -6.05
CA LEU A 353 -8.47 -14.12 -4.76
C LEU A 353 -7.53 -12.91 -4.81
N ALA A 354 -7.95 -11.82 -4.20
CA ALA A 354 -7.10 -10.68 -3.86
C ALA A 354 -7.46 -10.19 -2.46
N MET A 355 -6.55 -9.47 -1.79
CA MET A 355 -6.79 -8.95 -0.46
C MET A 355 -6.13 -7.58 -0.30
N GLY A 356 -6.81 -6.68 0.39
CA GLY A 356 -6.34 -5.34 0.73
C GLY A 356 -7.38 -4.58 1.54
N ASP A 357 -7.01 -3.44 2.05
CA ASP A 357 -7.88 -2.53 2.80
C ASP A 357 -8.43 -1.47 1.83
N LEU A 358 -9.59 -1.76 1.21
CA LEU A 358 -10.18 -0.93 0.16
C LEU A 358 -10.86 0.34 0.68
N ASP A 359 -11.44 0.29 1.86
CA ASP A 359 -12.08 1.46 2.48
C ASP A 359 -11.18 2.13 3.52
N MET A 360 -9.97 1.58 3.72
CA MET A 360 -8.95 2.11 4.61
C MET A 360 -9.44 2.25 6.06
N ASP A 361 -10.27 1.31 6.51
CA ASP A 361 -10.78 1.24 7.88
C ASP A 361 -9.89 0.36 8.79
N GLY A 362 -8.86 -0.27 8.24
CA GLY A 362 -7.94 -1.19 8.92
C GLY A 362 -8.45 -2.64 8.96
N ILE A 363 -9.63 -2.92 8.41
CA ILE A 363 -10.17 -4.27 8.25
C ILE A 363 -9.99 -4.70 6.79
N PRO A 364 -9.23 -5.75 6.51
CA PRO A 364 -8.97 -6.14 5.13
C PRO A 364 -10.22 -6.66 4.42
N GLU A 365 -10.40 -6.25 3.16
CA GLU A 365 -11.31 -6.90 2.24
C GLU A 365 -10.64 -8.07 1.55
N ILE A 366 -11.38 -9.16 1.45
CA ILE A 366 -11.08 -10.30 0.59
C ILE A 366 -11.97 -10.17 -0.64
N VAL A 367 -11.34 -10.10 -1.81
CA VAL A 367 -12.06 -10.08 -3.08
C VAL A 367 -11.91 -11.42 -3.74
N THR A 368 -13.01 -11.96 -4.22
CA THR A 368 -13.03 -13.28 -4.86
C THR A 368 -13.90 -13.28 -6.12
N SER A 369 -13.55 -14.14 -7.09
CA SER A 369 -14.49 -14.59 -8.09
C SER A 369 -15.54 -15.51 -7.45
N LEU A 370 -16.61 -15.84 -8.15
CA LEU A 370 -17.56 -16.87 -7.74
C LEU A 370 -17.25 -18.18 -8.44
N ASP A 371 -17.69 -19.28 -7.83
CA ASP A 371 -17.68 -20.59 -8.47
C ASP A 371 -19.00 -20.80 -9.22
N GLY A 372 -18.91 -21.21 -10.48
CA GLY A 372 -20.07 -21.50 -11.31
C GLY A 372 -20.20 -20.66 -12.60
N SER A 373 -21.32 -20.81 -13.27
CA SER A 373 -21.60 -20.16 -14.57
C SER A 373 -21.89 -18.66 -14.46
N ASP A 374 -22.38 -18.22 -13.28
CA ASP A 374 -22.74 -16.82 -13.01
C ASP A 374 -21.64 -16.14 -12.19
N ASP A 375 -20.43 -16.07 -12.78
CA ASP A 375 -19.27 -15.50 -12.11
C ASP A 375 -19.46 -14.01 -11.79
N ALA A 376 -18.82 -13.57 -10.73
CA ALA A 376 -18.88 -12.19 -10.26
C ALA A 376 -17.62 -11.83 -9.46
N VAL A 377 -17.31 -10.56 -9.42
CA VAL A 377 -16.37 -9.98 -8.44
C VAL A 377 -17.13 -9.72 -7.17
N ARG A 378 -16.76 -10.38 -6.08
CA ARG A 378 -17.39 -10.29 -4.77
C ARG A 378 -16.39 -9.69 -3.77
N ILE A 379 -16.79 -8.62 -3.07
CA ILE A 379 -15.99 -7.95 -2.05
C ILE A 379 -16.56 -8.32 -0.67
N VAL A 380 -15.71 -8.81 0.21
CA VAL A 380 -16.07 -9.31 1.53
C VAL A 380 -15.12 -8.73 2.57
N SER A 381 -15.62 -8.01 3.57
CA SER A 381 -14.83 -7.64 4.75
C SER A 381 -14.78 -8.80 5.74
N ALA A 382 -13.62 -9.09 6.28
CA ALA A 382 -13.41 -10.17 7.25
C ALA A 382 -12.65 -9.65 8.47
N SER A 383 -13.37 -9.38 9.55
CA SER A 383 -12.79 -8.91 10.81
C SER A 383 -11.99 -9.98 11.55
N ASP A 384 -11.16 -9.57 12.51
CA ASP A 384 -10.28 -10.48 13.25
C ASP A 384 -11.04 -11.47 14.15
N ASP A 385 -12.26 -11.14 14.59
CA ASP A 385 -13.17 -12.04 15.32
C ASP A 385 -13.82 -13.09 14.40
N GLY A 386 -13.58 -12.99 13.07
CA GLY A 386 -14.11 -13.89 12.05
C GLY A 386 -15.53 -13.56 11.62
N ALA A 387 -16.04 -12.36 11.93
CA ALA A 387 -17.27 -11.87 11.31
C ALA A 387 -17.01 -11.54 9.85
N VAL A 388 -17.90 -12.00 8.98
CA VAL A 388 -17.78 -11.86 7.52
C VAL A 388 -19.00 -11.14 6.99
N ARG A 389 -18.78 -10.09 6.20
CA ARG A 389 -19.83 -9.30 5.58
C ARG A 389 -19.55 -9.09 4.10
N GLU A 390 -20.50 -9.47 3.23
CA GLU A 390 -20.44 -9.08 1.83
C GLU A 390 -20.76 -7.59 1.69
N ARG A 391 -19.86 -6.84 1.07
CA ARG A 391 -19.94 -5.39 0.88
C ARG A 391 -20.51 -5.03 -0.50
N ARG A 392 -20.02 -5.71 -1.53
CA ARG A 392 -20.41 -5.43 -2.91
C ARG A 392 -20.21 -6.64 -3.80
N ARG A 393 -21.02 -6.71 -4.88
CA ARG A 393 -20.89 -7.72 -5.93
C ARG A 393 -21.11 -7.09 -7.30
N PHE A 394 -20.29 -7.48 -8.28
CA PHE A 394 -20.38 -7.06 -9.67
C PHE A 394 -20.43 -8.31 -10.56
N SER A 395 -21.53 -8.50 -11.32
CA SER A 395 -21.68 -9.65 -12.22
C SER A 395 -20.62 -9.61 -13.32
N ALA A 396 -19.95 -10.74 -13.56
CA ALA A 396 -18.88 -10.90 -14.53
C ALA A 396 -19.19 -12.07 -15.49
N PRO A 397 -20.13 -11.90 -16.43
CA PRO A 397 -20.60 -13.00 -17.28
C PRO A 397 -19.51 -13.62 -18.17
N ASN A 398 -18.41 -12.91 -18.38
CA ASN A 398 -17.25 -13.41 -19.14
C ASN A 398 -16.21 -14.14 -18.25
N GLY A 399 -16.54 -14.34 -16.98
CA GLY A 399 -15.65 -14.91 -15.97
C GLY A 399 -14.55 -13.97 -15.49
N VAL A 400 -14.20 -14.07 -14.22
CA VAL A 400 -13.10 -13.33 -13.60
C VAL A 400 -11.80 -14.10 -13.82
N ARG A 401 -10.83 -13.48 -14.48
CA ARG A 401 -9.54 -14.09 -14.85
C ARG A 401 -8.41 -13.73 -13.90
N ALA A 402 -8.42 -12.50 -13.37
CA ALA A 402 -7.43 -12.03 -12.42
C ALA A 402 -8.02 -10.94 -11.53
N LEU A 403 -7.51 -10.85 -10.30
CA LEU A 403 -7.85 -9.82 -9.34
C LEU A 403 -6.55 -9.20 -8.79
N ALA A 404 -6.55 -7.89 -8.56
CA ALA A 404 -5.44 -7.20 -7.92
C ALA A 404 -5.93 -6.02 -7.08
N MET A 405 -5.26 -5.77 -5.97
CA MET A 405 -5.44 -4.55 -5.19
C MET A 405 -4.40 -3.52 -5.58
N CYS A 406 -4.84 -2.34 -5.98
CA CYS A 406 -3.97 -1.23 -6.33
C CYS A 406 -3.80 -0.28 -5.17
N PRO A 407 -2.59 0.21 -4.93
CA PRO A 407 -2.36 1.26 -3.94
C PRO A 407 -3.15 2.54 -4.31
N PRO A 408 -3.34 3.45 -3.35
CA PRO A 408 -4.02 4.71 -3.61
C PRO A 408 -3.35 5.53 -4.70
N GLU A 409 -4.13 6.02 -5.65
CA GLU A 409 -3.74 7.02 -6.65
C GLU A 409 -4.08 8.44 -6.18
N GLU A 410 -4.23 9.36 -7.14
CA GLU A 410 -4.46 10.80 -6.93
C GLU A 410 -5.51 11.20 -5.89
N LYS A 411 -6.53 10.38 -5.68
CA LYS A 411 -7.58 10.66 -4.67
C LYS A 411 -7.35 9.97 -3.33
N GLY A 412 -6.20 9.30 -3.17
CA GLY A 412 -5.88 8.55 -1.95
C GLY A 412 -6.83 7.41 -1.65
N ILE A 413 -7.50 6.87 -2.64
CA ILE A 413 -8.41 5.74 -2.53
C ILE A 413 -7.77 4.55 -3.24
N PRO A 414 -7.59 3.42 -2.55
CA PRO A 414 -7.19 2.17 -3.17
C PRO A 414 -8.18 1.77 -4.27
N ALA A 415 -7.74 1.02 -5.23
CA ALA A 415 -8.60 0.51 -6.28
C ALA A 415 -8.50 -1.00 -6.37
N LEU A 416 -9.63 -1.65 -6.66
CA LEU A 416 -9.65 -3.04 -7.09
C LEU A 416 -9.59 -3.10 -8.61
N VAL A 417 -8.68 -3.89 -9.13
CA VAL A 417 -8.64 -4.29 -10.54
C VAL A 417 -9.17 -5.71 -10.67
N ALA A 418 -10.11 -5.90 -11.59
CA ALA A 418 -10.55 -7.22 -12.03
C ALA A 418 -10.40 -7.33 -13.54
N VAL A 419 -9.87 -8.44 -14.02
CA VAL A 419 -9.78 -8.74 -15.44
C VAL A 419 -10.83 -9.78 -15.79
N THR A 420 -11.68 -9.47 -16.79
CA THR A 420 -12.79 -10.31 -17.19
C THR A 420 -12.84 -10.42 -18.72
N GLY A 421 -12.60 -11.59 -19.28
CA GLY A 421 -12.55 -11.72 -20.75
C GLY A 421 -11.53 -10.75 -21.37
N ASN A 422 -12.01 -9.76 -22.13
CA ASN A 422 -11.19 -8.73 -22.77
C ASN A 422 -11.32 -7.35 -22.09
N GLU A 423 -11.83 -7.30 -20.88
CA GLU A 423 -12.02 -6.05 -20.12
C GLU A 423 -11.18 -6.03 -18.85
N VAL A 424 -10.66 -4.89 -18.54
CA VAL A 424 -10.13 -4.54 -17.22
C VAL A 424 -11.17 -3.67 -16.52
N TRP A 425 -11.57 -4.08 -15.36
CA TRP A 425 -12.48 -3.37 -14.49
C TRP A 425 -11.70 -2.67 -13.38
N LEU A 426 -12.01 -1.41 -13.18
CA LEU A 426 -11.49 -0.62 -12.07
C LEU A 426 -12.65 -0.28 -11.15
N VAL A 427 -12.60 -0.78 -9.91
CA VAL A 427 -13.61 -0.54 -8.87
C VAL A 427 -13.02 0.42 -7.83
N ARG A 428 -13.74 1.52 -7.60
CA ARG A 428 -13.36 2.58 -6.64
C ARG A 428 -14.57 3.08 -5.86
#